data_a7b310fe5d4d1892e851f139829a526d
#
_entry.id   a7b310fe5d4d1892e851f139829a526d
#
_cell.length_a   1.000
_cell.length_b   1.000
_cell.length_c   1.000
_cell.angle_alpha   90.00
_cell.angle_beta   90.00
_cell.angle_gamma   90.00
#
_symmetry.space_group_name_H-M   'P 1'
#
loop_
_entity.id
_entity.type
_entity.pdbx_description
1 polymer ?
#
loop_
_entity_poly.entity_id
_entity_poly.type
_entity_poly.pdbx_seq_one_letter_code
_entity_poly.pdbx_strand_id
1 'polypeptide(L)'
;MTSRHLRRRLLATTAATALLAAGVLVGTAGTANAAAKTGGTLYFITHAEQFEQLDPARMYTGRDIAFFNSFLHRNLVSYKPVPGAAGSSLVGDLATNTGVPSNAAKTWTFTLRPGITWEDGSAITCADVKYGVSRPFATDVITDGPTYLVNSLDIPTNADGSSKYAGPYKKTGQELYDKAVICKGNTITFKLNRSFA
;
A
#
# COMPACT_ATOMS: atom_id res chain seq x y z
N MET A 1 -20.19 23.73 -82.24
CA MET A 1 -19.89 22.48 -81.51
C MET A 1 -18.91 22.72 -80.33
N THR A 2 -19.12 23.69 -79.44
CA THR A 2 -18.12 24.06 -78.44
C THR A 2 -18.65 24.56 -77.10
N SER A 3 -19.95 24.44 -76.79
CA SER A 3 -20.44 24.99 -75.51
C SER A 3 -20.95 23.96 -74.49
N ARG A 4 -20.98 22.67 -74.79
CA ARG A 4 -21.49 21.61 -73.88
C ARG A 4 -20.40 20.96 -73.02
N HIS A 5 -19.13 21.05 -73.42
CA HIS A 5 -18.04 20.42 -72.67
C HIS A 5 -17.45 21.31 -71.56
N LEU A 6 -17.65 22.64 -71.65
CA LEU A 6 -17.18 23.58 -70.60
C LEU A 6 -18.05 23.52 -69.33
N ARG A 7 -19.38 23.32 -69.50
CA ARG A 7 -20.30 23.26 -68.32
C ARG A 7 -20.19 21.99 -67.49
N ARG A 8 -19.70 20.87 -68.07
CA ARG A 8 -19.48 19.63 -67.35
C ARG A 8 -18.18 19.58 -66.52
N ARG A 9 -17.20 20.44 -66.86
CA ARG A 9 -15.95 20.53 -66.10
C ARG A 9 -16.04 21.48 -64.89
N LEU A 10 -16.94 22.45 -64.90
CA LEU A 10 -17.16 23.38 -63.80
C LEU A 10 -18.03 22.78 -62.69
N LEU A 11 -18.87 21.75 -62.94
CA LEU A 11 -19.67 21.08 -61.97
C LEU A 11 -18.94 19.93 -61.22
N ALA A 12 -17.84 19.43 -61.76
CA ALA A 12 -17.04 18.40 -61.15
C ALA A 12 -16.01 18.94 -60.14
N THR A 13 -15.62 20.21 -60.23
CA THR A 13 -14.66 20.82 -59.31
C THR A 13 -15.27 21.41 -58.03
N THR A 14 -16.55 21.69 -58.04
CA THR A 14 -17.25 22.19 -56.84
C THR A 14 -17.74 21.09 -55.88
N ALA A 15 -17.87 19.84 -56.35
CA ALA A 15 -18.24 18.73 -55.50
C ALA A 15 -17.05 18.13 -54.70
N ALA A 16 -15.81 18.28 -55.19
CA ALA A 16 -14.64 17.76 -54.51
C ALA A 16 -14.14 18.63 -53.33
N THR A 17 -14.43 19.93 -53.37
CA THR A 17 -14.07 20.86 -52.27
C THR A 17 -15.02 20.85 -51.12
N ALA A 18 -16.26 20.43 -51.29
CA ALA A 18 -17.26 20.31 -50.21
C ALA A 18 -17.07 19.07 -49.33
N LEU A 19 -16.40 18.01 -49.84
CA LEU A 19 -16.09 16.78 -49.07
C LEU A 19 -14.84 16.90 -48.20
N LEU A 20 -13.95 17.84 -48.49
CA LEU A 20 -12.75 18.06 -47.68
C LEU A 20 -12.98 18.97 -46.48
N ALA A 21 -14.07 19.77 -46.49
CA ALA A 21 -14.43 20.61 -45.32
C ALA A 21 -15.24 19.90 -44.26
N ALA A 22 -15.82 18.71 -44.56
CA ALA A 22 -16.58 17.92 -43.59
C ALA A 22 -15.73 16.94 -42.78
N GLY A 23 -14.45 16.75 -43.15
CA GLY A 23 -13.57 15.76 -42.54
C GLY A 23 -12.71 16.28 -41.37
N VAL A 24 -12.80 17.54 -40.98
CA VAL A 24 -11.93 18.13 -39.93
C VAL A 24 -12.71 18.41 -38.63
N LEU A 25 -13.96 18.02 -38.53
CA LEU A 25 -14.75 18.12 -37.30
C LEU A 25 -14.77 16.81 -36.50
N VAL A 26 -13.88 15.84 -36.78
CA VAL A 26 -13.68 14.69 -35.95
C VAL A 26 -12.74 15.05 -34.79
N GLY A 27 -13.38 15.51 -33.71
CA GLY A 27 -12.95 15.15 -32.37
C GLY A 27 -11.66 15.76 -31.86
N THR A 28 -11.65 17.03 -31.52
CA THR A 28 -11.10 17.32 -30.21
C THR A 28 -12.13 16.88 -29.17
N ALA A 29 -12.27 15.58 -28.94
CA ALA A 29 -12.70 15.10 -27.66
C ALA A 29 -11.64 15.60 -26.68
N GLY A 30 -11.77 16.85 -26.26
CA GLY A 30 -11.02 17.37 -25.13
C GLY A 30 -11.23 16.37 -24.02
N THR A 31 -10.15 15.72 -23.58
CA THR A 31 -10.17 15.07 -22.30
C THR A 31 -10.61 16.13 -21.32
N ALA A 32 -11.90 16.09 -20.93
CA ALA A 32 -12.38 16.91 -19.85
C ALA A 32 -11.63 16.43 -18.60
N ASN A 33 -10.46 17.01 -18.36
CA ASN A 33 -9.81 16.96 -17.07
C ASN A 33 -10.71 17.76 -16.12
N ALA A 34 -11.78 17.12 -15.66
CA ALA A 34 -12.51 17.64 -14.53
C ALA A 34 -11.48 17.70 -13.40
N ALA A 35 -11.07 18.90 -13.01
CA ALA A 35 -10.23 19.10 -11.85
C ALA A 35 -10.92 18.40 -10.68
N ALA A 36 -10.22 17.46 -10.05
CA ALA A 36 -10.76 16.72 -8.93
C ALA A 36 -11.14 17.73 -7.83
N LYS A 37 -12.42 17.77 -7.47
CA LYS A 37 -12.86 18.56 -6.32
C LYS A 37 -12.28 17.94 -5.07
N THR A 38 -11.61 18.76 -4.25
CA THR A 38 -11.13 18.34 -2.94
C THR A 38 -12.23 18.50 -1.90
N GLY A 39 -12.31 17.55 -0.96
CA GLY A 39 -13.31 17.54 0.10
C GLY A 39 -14.62 16.85 -0.30
N GLY A 40 -15.57 16.85 0.61
CA GLY A 40 -16.86 16.15 0.49
C GLY A 40 -16.90 14.86 1.28
N THR A 41 -17.94 14.04 1.05
CA THR A 41 -18.17 12.76 1.73
C THR A 41 -18.04 11.63 0.73
N LEU A 42 -17.21 10.64 1.05
CA LEU A 42 -17.12 9.38 0.32
C LEU A 42 -17.93 8.32 1.05
N TYR A 43 -18.94 7.76 0.38
CA TYR A 43 -19.72 6.64 0.91
C TYR A 43 -19.09 5.34 0.47
N PHE A 44 -18.70 4.50 1.45
CA PHE A 44 -18.15 3.18 1.21
C PHE A 44 -19.22 2.13 1.52
N ILE A 45 -19.54 1.30 0.52
CA ILE A 45 -20.51 0.21 0.68
C ILE A 45 -19.75 -1.10 0.80
N THR A 46 -20.04 -1.87 1.83
CA THR A 46 -19.45 -3.18 2.09
C THR A 46 -20.55 -4.23 2.33
N HIS A 47 -20.23 -5.50 2.13
CA HIS A 47 -21.16 -6.61 2.36
C HIS A 47 -21.39 -6.92 3.85
N ALA A 48 -20.58 -6.34 4.74
CA ALA A 48 -20.70 -6.57 6.18
C ALA A 48 -21.35 -5.38 6.86
N GLU A 49 -22.11 -5.67 7.90
CA GLU A 49 -22.79 -4.66 8.71
C GLU A 49 -21.80 -3.82 9.53
N GLN A 50 -20.64 -4.42 9.91
CA GLN A 50 -19.61 -3.79 10.72
C GLN A 50 -18.21 -4.36 10.41
N PHE A 51 -17.17 -3.68 10.88
CA PHE A 51 -15.82 -4.23 10.95
C PHE A 51 -15.74 -5.28 12.06
N GLU A 52 -15.00 -6.36 11.82
CA GLU A 52 -14.82 -7.41 12.82
C GLU A 52 -13.93 -6.94 13.97
N GLN A 53 -12.84 -6.25 13.64
CA GLN A 53 -11.85 -5.75 14.59
C GLN A 53 -11.34 -4.39 14.13
N LEU A 54 -11.16 -3.46 15.08
CA LEU A 54 -10.54 -2.15 14.80
C LEU A 54 -9.05 -2.14 15.12
N ASP A 55 -8.59 -3.06 15.97
CA ASP A 55 -7.19 -3.20 16.33
C ASP A 55 -6.42 -3.92 15.20
N PRO A 56 -5.39 -3.31 14.58
CA PRO A 56 -4.63 -3.93 13.50
C PRO A 56 -3.91 -5.21 13.91
N ALA A 57 -3.59 -5.40 15.21
CA ALA A 57 -3.00 -6.62 15.70
C ALA A 57 -4.00 -7.80 15.80
N ARG A 58 -5.31 -7.52 15.72
CA ARG A 58 -6.40 -8.52 15.77
C ARG A 58 -7.12 -8.68 14.44
N MET A 59 -6.86 -7.80 13.51
CA MET A 59 -7.54 -7.77 12.21
C MET A 59 -7.05 -8.92 11.31
N TYR A 60 -7.97 -9.76 10.85
CA TYR A 60 -7.63 -10.91 10.00
C TYR A 60 -8.45 -10.97 8.69
N THR A 61 -9.63 -10.37 8.66
CA THR A 61 -10.48 -10.35 7.47
C THR A 61 -9.88 -9.47 6.38
N GLY A 62 -9.66 -10.02 5.19
CA GLY A 62 -9.01 -9.31 4.07
C GLY A 62 -9.72 -8.03 3.66
N ARG A 63 -11.07 -7.98 3.76
CA ARG A 63 -11.88 -6.79 3.54
C ARG A 63 -11.50 -5.65 4.49
N ASP A 64 -11.43 -5.94 5.77
CA ASP A 64 -11.13 -4.95 6.82
C ASP A 64 -9.68 -4.48 6.70
N ILE A 65 -8.75 -5.41 6.50
CA ILE A 65 -7.33 -5.10 6.26
C ILE A 65 -7.17 -4.17 5.04
N ALA A 66 -7.86 -4.46 3.93
CA ALA A 66 -7.79 -3.64 2.73
C ALA A 66 -8.32 -2.22 2.96
N PHE A 67 -9.45 -2.07 3.68
CA PHE A 67 -10.01 -0.77 4.02
C PHE A 67 -9.08 0.02 4.93
N PHE A 68 -8.66 -0.56 6.04
CA PHE A 68 -7.83 0.14 7.02
C PHE A 68 -6.46 0.52 6.47
N ASN A 69 -5.81 -0.36 5.70
CA ASN A 69 -4.53 -0.06 5.05
C ASN A 69 -4.64 1.00 3.94
N SER A 70 -5.84 1.18 3.37
CA SER A 70 -6.04 2.20 2.33
C SER A 70 -6.36 3.58 2.88
N PHE A 71 -6.98 3.68 4.07
CA PHE A 71 -7.56 4.94 4.54
C PHE A 71 -7.11 5.38 5.93
N LEU A 72 -6.71 4.46 6.80
CA LEU A 72 -6.48 4.76 8.21
C LEU A 72 -5.08 4.38 8.70
N HIS A 73 -4.57 3.20 8.31
CA HIS A 73 -3.30 2.71 8.79
C HIS A 73 -2.21 2.91 7.74
N ARG A 74 -0.99 3.07 8.22
CA ARG A 74 0.21 3.08 7.39
C ARG A 74 1.10 1.89 7.73
N ASN A 75 1.75 1.33 6.72
CA ASN A 75 2.62 0.18 6.85
C ASN A 75 4.06 0.57 6.47
N LEU A 76 5.05 -0.28 6.75
CA LEU A 76 6.40 -0.05 6.24
C LEU A 76 6.41 -0.01 4.72
N VAL A 77 5.67 -0.92 4.08
CA VAL A 77 5.50 -1.03 2.64
C VAL A 77 4.02 -1.19 2.29
N SER A 78 3.65 -0.75 1.10
CA SER A 78 2.29 -0.85 0.59
C SER A 78 2.31 -1.23 -0.89
N TYR A 79 1.16 -1.57 -1.43
CA TYR A 79 1.00 -1.67 -2.87
C TYR A 79 0.87 -0.29 -3.50
N LYS A 80 1.39 -0.14 -4.73
CA LYS A 80 1.31 1.12 -5.46
C LYS A 80 -0.17 1.49 -5.71
N PRO A 81 -0.63 2.71 -5.33
CA PRO A 81 -2.04 3.09 -5.45
C PRO A 81 -2.40 3.51 -6.89
N VAL A 82 -2.32 2.57 -7.81
CA VAL A 82 -2.70 2.75 -9.23
C VAL A 82 -3.47 1.53 -9.73
N PRO A 83 -4.36 1.66 -10.71
CA PRO A 83 -5.13 0.54 -11.24
C PRO A 83 -4.28 -0.43 -12.07
N GLY A 84 -4.82 -1.65 -12.26
CA GLY A 84 -4.25 -2.69 -13.11
C GLY A 84 -2.98 -3.33 -12.55
N ALA A 85 -2.21 -4.00 -13.42
CA ALA A 85 -1.03 -4.77 -13.03
C ALA A 85 0.06 -3.94 -12.32
N ALA A 86 0.16 -2.65 -12.62
CA ALA A 86 1.11 -1.77 -11.95
C ALA A 86 0.80 -1.59 -10.44
N GLY A 87 -0.46 -1.78 -10.04
CA GLY A 87 -0.89 -1.73 -8.64
C GLY A 87 -0.42 -2.92 -7.79
N SER A 88 0.08 -4.00 -8.40
CA SER A 88 0.65 -5.13 -7.65
C SER A 88 2.12 -4.93 -7.23
N SER A 89 2.73 -3.83 -7.63
CA SER A 89 4.11 -3.50 -7.24
C SER A 89 4.17 -2.99 -5.81
N LEU A 90 5.10 -3.51 -5.01
CA LEU A 90 5.38 -2.99 -3.68
C LEU A 90 6.14 -1.66 -3.76
N VAL A 91 5.78 -0.74 -2.89
CA VAL A 91 6.45 0.55 -2.70
C VAL A 91 6.65 0.82 -1.21
N GLY A 92 7.64 1.63 -0.87
CA GLY A 92 7.80 2.10 0.50
C GLY A 92 6.64 3.04 0.88
N ASP A 93 6.08 2.86 2.09
CA ASP A 93 5.07 3.74 2.68
C ASP A 93 5.65 4.51 3.87
N LEU A 94 5.64 3.99 5.10
CA LEU A 94 6.40 4.56 6.21
C LEU A 94 7.92 4.45 5.96
N ALA A 95 8.35 3.40 5.26
CA ALA A 95 9.72 3.27 4.82
C ALA A 95 9.98 3.97 3.48
N THR A 96 11.24 4.33 3.23
CA THR A 96 11.70 4.86 1.93
C THR A 96 11.98 3.76 0.92
N ASN A 97 12.08 2.50 1.35
CA ASN A 97 12.39 1.32 0.55
C ASN A 97 11.40 0.19 0.82
N THR A 98 11.48 -0.87 0.04
CA THR A 98 10.65 -2.08 0.18
C THR A 98 11.31 -3.17 1.03
N GLY A 99 12.36 -2.81 1.77
CA GLY A 99 13.18 -3.72 2.53
C GLY A 99 14.45 -4.13 1.79
N VAL A 100 15.58 -4.10 2.50
CA VAL A 100 16.89 -4.54 1.99
C VAL A 100 17.23 -5.88 2.65
N PRO A 101 17.24 -6.98 1.89
CA PRO A 101 17.59 -8.29 2.42
C PRO A 101 19.11 -8.43 2.62
N SER A 102 19.48 -9.21 3.62
CA SER A 102 20.86 -9.66 3.86
C SER A 102 20.84 -11.01 4.57
N ASN A 103 22.00 -11.63 4.77
CA ASN A 103 22.13 -12.94 5.42
C ASN A 103 21.20 -14.00 4.81
N ALA A 104 21.27 -14.15 3.47
CA ALA A 104 20.40 -15.04 2.70
C ALA A 104 18.90 -14.79 2.98
N ALA A 105 18.49 -13.53 2.98
CA ALA A 105 17.13 -13.05 3.26
C ALA A 105 16.57 -13.45 4.66
N LYS A 106 17.45 -13.75 5.61
CA LYS A 106 17.09 -13.89 7.04
C LYS A 106 17.13 -12.58 7.80
N THR A 107 17.63 -11.50 7.18
CA THR A 107 17.68 -10.17 7.80
C THR A 107 17.12 -9.16 6.82
N TRP A 108 16.15 -8.37 7.27
CA TRP A 108 15.50 -7.35 6.46
C TRP A 108 15.60 -5.99 7.13
N THR A 109 16.07 -5.00 6.39
CA THR A 109 16.27 -3.64 6.91
C THR A 109 15.42 -2.64 6.15
N PHE A 110 14.70 -1.81 6.90
CA PHE A 110 13.86 -0.74 6.37
C PHE A 110 14.32 0.60 6.93
N THR A 111 14.32 1.63 6.11
CA THR A 111 14.63 3.00 6.52
C THR A 111 13.35 3.82 6.56
N LEU A 112 12.98 4.33 7.72
CA LEU A 112 11.78 5.16 7.89
C LEU A 112 11.97 6.51 7.19
N ARG A 113 10.89 7.02 6.61
CA ARG A 113 10.87 8.36 6.02
C ARG A 113 11.11 9.40 7.10
N PRO A 114 11.87 10.45 6.81
CA PRO A 114 11.95 11.60 7.71
C PRO A 114 10.62 12.38 7.70
N GLY A 115 10.29 12.98 8.84
CA GLY A 115 9.15 13.91 8.96
C GLY A 115 7.77 13.27 8.92
N ILE A 116 7.65 11.93 9.10
CA ILE A 116 6.36 11.28 9.29
C ILE A 116 5.84 11.49 10.71
N THR A 117 4.56 11.78 10.82
CA THR A 117 3.93 12.09 12.11
C THR A 117 2.63 11.30 12.29
N TRP A 118 2.26 11.15 13.55
CA TRP A 118 0.91 10.81 13.95
C TRP A 118 -0.05 11.96 13.64
N GLU A 119 -1.34 11.74 13.76
CA GLU A 119 -2.37 12.77 13.52
C GLU A 119 -2.31 13.94 14.50
N ASP A 120 -1.75 13.74 15.69
CA ASP A 120 -1.52 14.78 16.70
C ASP A 120 -0.23 15.60 16.44
N GLY A 121 0.50 15.29 15.37
CA GLY A 121 1.75 15.94 14.97
C GLY A 121 3.00 15.39 15.62
N SER A 122 2.92 14.46 16.58
CA SER A 122 4.09 13.80 17.16
C SER A 122 4.81 12.91 16.13
N ALA A 123 6.14 12.82 16.22
CA ALA A 123 6.93 12.06 15.25
C ALA A 123 6.69 10.54 15.37
N ILE A 124 6.52 9.86 14.25
CA ILE A 124 6.57 8.40 14.19
C ILE A 124 8.03 7.98 14.16
N THR A 125 8.41 7.14 15.11
CA THR A 125 9.80 6.69 15.33
C THR A 125 9.96 5.20 15.06
N CYS A 126 11.22 4.75 15.00
CA CYS A 126 11.51 3.32 14.95
C CYS A 126 10.96 2.57 16.19
N ALA A 127 10.92 3.20 17.35
CA ALA A 127 10.39 2.60 18.57
C ALA A 127 8.89 2.33 18.47
N ASP A 128 8.13 3.20 17.80
CA ASP A 128 6.69 3.01 17.57
C ASP A 128 6.43 1.81 16.66
N VAL A 129 7.18 1.71 15.56
CA VAL A 129 7.09 0.53 14.66
C VAL A 129 7.49 -0.74 15.40
N LYS A 130 8.58 -0.71 16.16
CA LYS A 130 9.02 -1.84 16.99
C LYS A 130 7.96 -2.23 18.01
N TYR A 131 7.32 -1.26 18.67
CA TYR A 131 6.21 -1.54 19.59
C TYR A 131 5.02 -2.19 18.88
N GLY A 132 4.59 -1.67 17.73
CA GLY A 132 3.50 -2.26 16.94
C GLY A 132 3.77 -3.73 16.57
N VAL A 133 4.99 -4.04 16.14
CA VAL A 133 5.45 -5.41 15.82
C VAL A 133 5.48 -6.32 17.07
N SER A 134 5.68 -5.76 18.26
CA SER A 134 5.73 -6.54 19.51
C SER A 134 4.35 -7.01 20.00
N ARG A 135 3.29 -6.29 19.65
CA ARG A 135 1.94 -6.51 20.19
C ARG A 135 1.37 -7.92 19.92
N PRO A 136 1.47 -8.50 18.71
CA PRO A 136 0.97 -9.86 18.44
C PRO A 136 1.58 -10.98 19.31
N PHE A 137 2.70 -10.70 19.97
CA PHE A 137 3.31 -11.67 20.90
C PHE A 137 2.57 -11.76 22.25
N ALA A 138 1.73 -10.79 22.58
CA ALA A 138 0.90 -10.79 23.78
C ALA A 138 -0.36 -11.64 23.56
N THR A 139 -0.21 -12.93 23.31
CA THR A 139 -1.28 -13.87 22.89
C THR A 139 -2.39 -14.06 23.95
N ASP A 140 -2.16 -13.67 25.17
CA ASP A 140 -3.16 -13.65 26.25
C ASP A 140 -4.08 -12.41 26.19
N VAL A 141 -3.65 -11.34 25.55
CA VAL A 141 -4.42 -10.09 25.33
C VAL A 141 -4.95 -10.02 23.91
N ILE A 142 -4.13 -10.41 22.95
CA ILE A 142 -4.42 -10.42 21.52
C ILE A 142 -4.63 -11.85 21.07
N THR A 143 -5.88 -12.32 21.14
CA THR A 143 -6.23 -13.73 21.00
C THR A 143 -6.54 -14.16 19.58
N ASP A 144 -6.93 -13.24 18.69
CA ASP A 144 -7.56 -13.55 17.40
C ASP A 144 -6.75 -13.07 16.19
N GLY A 145 -5.59 -12.45 16.42
CA GLY A 145 -4.80 -11.81 15.37
C GLY A 145 -3.92 -12.75 14.55
N PRO A 146 -3.36 -12.26 13.45
CA PRO A 146 -2.40 -13.02 12.64
C PRO A 146 -1.08 -13.24 13.39
N THR A 147 -0.56 -14.47 13.35
CA THR A 147 0.67 -14.88 14.06
C THR A 147 1.89 -14.93 13.16
N TYR A 148 1.83 -14.37 11.95
CA TYR A 148 2.91 -14.49 10.96
C TYR A 148 4.26 -13.98 11.48
N LEU A 149 4.29 -12.83 12.15
CA LEU A 149 5.52 -12.27 12.72
C LEU A 149 6.01 -13.10 13.92
N VAL A 150 5.09 -13.60 14.76
CA VAL A 150 5.40 -14.46 15.90
C VAL A 150 6.13 -15.72 15.44
N ASN A 151 5.70 -16.30 14.31
CA ASN A 151 6.27 -17.52 13.74
C ASN A 151 7.50 -17.27 12.85
N SER A 152 7.82 -16.04 12.51
CA SER A 152 8.87 -15.73 11.55
C SER A 152 10.10 -15.06 12.15
N LEU A 153 9.93 -14.27 13.23
CA LEU A 153 11.05 -13.62 13.89
C LEU A 153 11.97 -14.65 14.57
N ASP A 154 13.26 -14.34 14.60
CA ASP A 154 14.30 -15.19 15.22
C ASP A 154 14.25 -15.10 16.75
N ILE A 155 13.16 -15.58 17.31
CA ILE A 155 12.89 -15.66 18.74
C ILE A 155 12.67 -17.13 19.11
N PRO A 156 13.42 -17.67 20.09
CA PRO A 156 13.23 -19.05 20.52
C PRO A 156 11.82 -19.34 21.05
N THR A 157 11.39 -20.59 20.90
CA THR A 157 10.11 -21.08 21.44
C THR A 157 10.28 -21.89 22.70
N ASN A 158 9.22 -22.01 23.47
CA ASN A 158 9.06 -22.95 24.57
C ASN A 158 8.78 -24.37 24.04
N ALA A 159 8.72 -25.35 24.93
CA ALA A 159 8.43 -26.74 24.54
C ALA A 159 7.02 -26.93 23.95
N ASP A 160 6.09 -26.08 24.30
CA ASP A 160 4.72 -26.05 23.76
C ASP A 160 4.59 -25.31 22.43
N GLY A 161 5.70 -24.79 21.88
CA GLY A 161 5.73 -24.02 20.63
C GLY A 161 5.43 -22.54 20.79
N SER A 162 5.04 -22.06 21.95
CA SER A 162 4.83 -20.64 22.22
C SER A 162 6.15 -19.86 22.19
N SER A 163 6.10 -18.57 21.82
CA SER A 163 7.28 -17.71 21.84
C SER A 163 7.80 -17.49 23.27
N LYS A 164 9.12 -17.48 23.46
CA LYS A 164 9.73 -17.07 24.73
C LYS A 164 9.60 -15.58 25.02
N TYR A 165 9.26 -14.76 24.02
CA TYR A 165 8.86 -13.37 24.23
C TYR A 165 7.34 -13.29 24.38
N ALA A 166 6.86 -12.76 25.47
CA ALA A 166 5.44 -12.74 25.82
C ALA A 166 4.75 -11.38 25.51
N GLY A 167 5.33 -10.59 24.61
CA GLY A 167 4.77 -9.29 24.21
C GLY A 167 5.16 -8.13 25.15
N PRO A 168 4.74 -6.91 24.80
CA PRO A 168 5.21 -5.69 25.45
C PRO A 168 4.64 -5.49 26.86
N TYR A 169 3.57 -6.20 27.21
CA TYR A 169 2.86 -5.98 28.49
C TYR A 169 3.48 -6.77 29.66
N LYS A 170 4.19 -7.86 29.38
CA LYS A 170 4.78 -8.74 30.41
C LYS A 170 6.28 -8.61 30.58
N LYS A 171 6.98 -7.99 29.67
CA LYS A 171 8.47 -7.87 29.60
C LYS A 171 9.23 -9.22 29.60
N THR A 172 8.57 -10.36 29.62
CA THR A 172 9.21 -11.68 29.58
C THR A 172 9.88 -11.88 28.22
N GLY A 173 11.19 -12.16 28.20
CA GLY A 173 11.97 -12.38 27.00
C GLY A 173 12.21 -11.11 26.17
N GLN A 174 12.12 -9.91 26.77
CA GLN A 174 12.33 -8.64 26.07
C GLN A 174 13.68 -8.58 25.36
N GLU A 175 14.74 -9.11 25.96
CA GLU A 175 16.08 -9.17 25.40
C GLU A 175 16.17 -10.04 24.13
N LEU A 176 15.32 -11.04 23.99
CA LEU A 176 15.20 -11.88 22.79
C LEU A 176 14.55 -11.10 21.65
N TYR A 177 13.50 -10.37 21.96
CA TYR A 177 12.83 -9.50 21.01
C TYR A 177 13.76 -8.35 20.56
N ASP A 178 14.50 -7.74 21.47
CA ASP A 178 15.43 -6.67 21.15
C ASP A 178 16.58 -7.10 20.23
N LYS A 179 16.97 -8.38 20.30
CA LYS A 179 17.94 -8.99 19.37
C LYS A 179 17.36 -9.29 18.00
N ALA A 180 16.04 -9.60 17.91
CA ALA A 180 15.35 -9.93 16.68
C ALA A 180 14.84 -8.68 15.93
N VAL A 181 14.45 -7.64 16.66
CA VAL A 181 13.94 -6.37 16.10
C VAL A 181 14.77 -5.20 16.62
N ILE A 182 15.60 -4.66 15.75
CA ILE A 182 16.64 -3.69 16.11
C ILE A 182 16.34 -2.33 15.52
N CYS A 183 16.31 -1.31 16.37
CA CYS A 183 16.24 0.10 15.97
C CYS A 183 17.62 0.76 16.03
N LYS A 184 18.00 1.47 14.96
CA LYS A 184 19.19 2.32 14.91
C LYS A 184 18.85 3.60 14.13
N GLY A 185 18.64 4.70 14.84
CA GLY A 185 18.12 5.92 14.23
C GLY A 185 16.79 5.67 13.52
N ASN A 186 16.69 6.05 12.27
CA ASN A 186 15.49 5.82 11.44
C ASN A 186 15.45 4.44 10.76
N THR A 187 16.31 3.52 11.17
CA THR A 187 16.38 2.18 10.54
C THR A 187 15.85 1.13 11.49
N ILE A 188 14.94 0.29 10.98
CA ILE A 188 14.48 -0.91 11.68
C ILE A 188 14.97 -2.15 10.93
N THR A 189 15.48 -3.12 11.69
CA THR A 189 15.99 -4.39 11.16
C THR A 189 15.29 -5.54 11.83
N PHE A 190 14.78 -6.45 11.02
CA PHE A 190 14.15 -7.70 11.44
C PHE A 190 15.07 -8.87 11.16
N LYS A 191 15.32 -9.72 12.16
CA LYS A 191 15.98 -11.02 11.99
C LYS A 191 14.92 -12.11 11.99
N LEU A 192 15.00 -12.98 11.00
CA LEU A 192 14.06 -14.07 10.78
C LEU A 192 14.73 -15.42 11.07
N ASN A 193 13.94 -16.36 11.57
CA ASN A 193 14.37 -17.73 11.86
C ASN A 193 14.64 -18.55 10.57
N ARG A 194 14.09 -18.10 9.43
CA ARG A 194 14.28 -18.71 8.11
C ARG A 194 14.41 -17.66 7.03
N SER A 195 14.90 -18.05 5.86
CA SER A 195 14.89 -17.22 4.66
C SER A 195 13.45 -16.86 4.27
N PHE A 196 13.26 -15.60 3.91
CA PHE A 196 11.97 -15.10 3.45
C PHE A 196 12.25 -14.20 2.24
N ALA A 197 11.89 -14.65 1.03
CA ALA A 197 12.11 -13.96 -0.24
C ALA A 197 10.80 -13.90 -1.05
#